data_523636780bba7b3bffc43dd515875cb9
#
_entry.id   523636780bba7b3bffc43dd515875cb9
#
_cell.length_a   1.000
_cell.length_b   1.000
_cell.length_c   1.000
_cell.angle_alpha   90.00
_cell.angle_beta   90.00
_cell.angle_gamma   90.00
#
_symmetry.space_group_name_H-M   'P 1'
#
loop_
_entity.id
_entity.type
_entity.pdbx_description
1 polymer ?
#
loop_
_entity_poly.entity_id
_entity_poly.type
_entity_poly.pdbx_seq_one_letter_code
_entity_poly.pdbx_strand_id
1 'polypeptide(L)'
;MRGIAKSIVLILLILAGTLAYFLYPPEPRAVTFPGGKRFAFSIVDDTDMATLERVKPLYELLHRYGFRTTKTVWVLESNEPSHPPNRGDTLQDPAYRAFILDLKKRGFEIALHGVRGGSSQRQDIIDGLKEFNGILGEYPKIHINHSLNRDNVYWGELRWSFAPFQWGYGLIGKHKFFGQDSASAHFWGDLVKQHVRYVNQFTYGDINLLTINPSMPYRLSDKPYVNYWFPTADGDNLDWFDELLRPENLDRLEREGGVCLVYTHMGAGSFNKDGGPHPRFEARLKDLASRNGWFAPASEILDYLREQPGWTPDLSFREEVRLEILFLWNAILRGLLPAPIHS
;
A
#
# COMPACT_ATOMS: atom_id res chain seq x y z
N MET A 1 25.40 43.73 9.64
CA MET A 1 24.88 42.62 10.48
C MET A 1 23.38 42.68 10.77
N ARG A 2 22.81 43.82 11.25
CA ARG A 2 21.33 43.91 11.56
C ARG A 2 20.42 43.68 10.35
N GLY A 3 20.82 44.08 9.14
CA GLY A 3 20.03 43.85 7.92
C GLY A 3 19.94 42.37 7.52
N ILE A 4 21.07 41.66 7.54
CA ILE A 4 21.15 40.25 7.19
C ILE A 4 20.31 39.39 8.16
N ALA A 5 20.39 39.70 9.49
CA ALA A 5 19.57 39.01 10.49
C ALA A 5 18.07 39.18 10.23
N LYS A 6 17.60 40.39 9.87
CA LYS A 6 16.19 40.64 9.51
C LYS A 6 15.78 39.87 8.26
N SER A 7 16.63 39.82 7.24
CA SER A 7 16.33 39.04 6.01
C SER A 7 16.25 37.54 6.28
N ILE A 8 17.12 36.99 7.12
CA ILE A 8 17.08 35.58 7.52
C ILE A 8 15.78 35.29 8.28
N VAL A 9 15.41 36.14 9.24
CA VAL A 9 14.15 35.97 10.00
C VAL A 9 12.95 36.02 9.07
N LEU A 10 12.90 36.95 8.12
CA LEU A 10 11.82 37.01 7.16
C LEU A 10 11.73 35.75 6.30
N ILE A 11 12.86 35.24 5.79
CA ILE A 11 12.91 34.00 5.02
C ILE A 11 12.40 32.83 5.85
N LEU A 12 12.82 32.70 7.09
CA LEU A 12 12.36 31.62 7.99
C LEU A 12 10.84 31.70 8.26
N LEU A 13 10.30 32.91 8.43
CA LEU A 13 8.87 33.12 8.62
C LEU A 13 8.09 32.74 7.35
N ILE A 14 8.58 33.09 6.17
CA ILE A 14 7.97 32.72 4.89
C ILE A 14 8.00 31.18 4.74
N LEU A 15 9.14 30.53 5.01
CA LEU A 15 9.26 29.08 4.93
C LEU A 15 8.31 28.38 5.93
N ALA A 16 8.26 28.87 7.17
CA ALA A 16 7.35 28.34 8.19
C ALA A 16 5.89 28.51 7.79
N GLY A 17 5.51 29.69 7.28
CA GLY A 17 4.15 29.96 6.79
C GLY A 17 3.78 29.08 5.59
N THR A 18 4.71 28.88 4.65
CA THR A 18 4.52 28.01 3.50
C THR A 18 4.33 26.54 3.94
N LEU A 19 5.18 26.08 4.86
CA LEU A 19 5.06 24.73 5.39
C LEU A 19 3.73 24.53 6.15
N ALA A 20 3.34 25.50 6.98
CA ALA A 20 2.06 25.49 7.68
C ALA A 20 0.87 25.45 6.71
N TYR A 21 0.92 26.21 5.61
CA TYR A 21 -0.10 26.20 4.57
C TYR A 21 -0.26 24.82 3.94
N PHE A 22 0.85 24.16 3.56
CA PHE A 22 0.79 22.82 2.97
C PHE A 22 0.36 21.76 3.99
N LEU A 23 0.81 21.85 5.25
CA LEU A 23 0.48 20.86 6.28
C LEU A 23 -0.89 21.07 6.93
N TYR A 24 -1.58 22.18 6.64
CA TYR A 24 -2.93 22.38 7.18
C TYR A 24 -3.83 21.20 6.78
N PRO A 25 -4.45 20.50 7.75
CA PRO A 25 -5.22 19.30 7.46
C PRO A 25 -6.45 19.62 6.60
N PRO A 26 -6.84 18.72 5.69
CA PRO A 26 -8.11 18.84 4.99
C PRO A 26 -9.27 18.63 5.96
N GLU A 27 -10.48 19.04 5.55
CA GLU A 27 -11.70 18.79 6.33
C GLU A 27 -11.90 17.27 6.48
N PRO A 28 -12.16 16.79 7.69
CA PRO A 28 -12.44 15.38 7.93
C PRO A 28 -13.69 14.94 7.17
N ARG A 29 -13.63 13.75 6.57
CA ARG A 29 -14.78 13.10 5.95
C ARG A 29 -15.38 12.07 6.90
N ALA A 30 -16.62 12.28 7.33
CA ALA A 30 -17.37 11.27 8.06
C ALA A 30 -17.82 10.14 7.10
N VAL A 31 -17.56 8.90 7.48
CA VAL A 31 -17.98 7.71 6.74
C VAL A 31 -18.84 6.84 7.67
N THR A 32 -19.99 6.41 7.15
CA THR A 32 -20.84 5.42 7.82
C THR A 32 -20.58 4.05 7.21
N PHE A 33 -20.05 3.11 8.00
CA PHE A 33 -19.69 1.80 7.50
C PHE A 33 -20.89 0.82 7.52
N PRO A 34 -20.86 -0.25 6.67
CA PRO A 34 -21.92 -1.25 6.60
C PRO A 34 -22.21 -1.90 7.95
N GLY A 35 -23.48 -2.22 8.22
CA GLY A 35 -23.88 -2.94 9.44
C GLY A 35 -23.63 -2.19 10.75
N GLY A 36 -23.53 -0.85 10.72
CA GLY A 36 -23.27 -0.03 11.92
C GLY A 36 -21.86 -0.19 12.48
N LYS A 37 -20.92 -0.63 11.64
CA LYS A 37 -19.50 -0.73 12.00
C LYS A 37 -18.88 0.66 12.22
N ARG A 38 -17.88 0.70 13.11
CA ARG A 38 -17.26 1.97 13.53
C ARG A 38 -16.05 2.34 12.68
N PHE A 39 -15.35 1.37 12.10
CA PHE A 39 -14.18 1.59 11.25
C PHE A 39 -14.07 0.46 10.21
N ALA A 40 -13.26 0.66 9.18
CA ALA A 40 -12.91 -0.39 8.23
C ALA A 40 -11.42 -0.76 8.33
N PHE A 41 -11.12 -2.04 8.13
CA PHE A 41 -9.76 -2.56 8.21
C PHE A 41 -9.51 -3.63 7.16
N SER A 42 -8.35 -3.55 6.50
CA SER A 42 -7.80 -4.62 5.67
C SER A 42 -6.29 -4.72 5.82
N ILE A 43 -5.75 -5.89 5.46
CA ILE A 43 -4.33 -6.08 5.25
C ILE A 43 -4.10 -6.16 3.74
N VAL A 44 -3.09 -5.44 3.26
CA VAL A 44 -2.54 -5.56 1.91
C VAL A 44 -1.20 -6.26 2.04
N ASP A 45 -1.23 -7.59 1.89
CA ASP A 45 -0.05 -8.44 2.06
C ASP A 45 0.74 -8.53 0.76
N ASP A 46 1.95 -8.00 0.79
CA ASP A 46 2.93 -8.07 -0.28
C ASP A 46 3.50 -9.50 -0.40
N THR A 47 3.70 -9.94 -1.64
CA THR A 47 4.10 -11.34 -1.91
C THR A 47 5.60 -11.59 -1.84
N ASP A 48 6.41 -10.59 -1.57
CA ASP A 48 7.86 -10.74 -1.43
C ASP A 48 8.20 -11.88 -0.45
N MET A 49 9.05 -12.81 -0.89
CA MET A 49 9.47 -13.99 -0.13
C MET A 49 8.34 -14.90 0.36
N ALA A 50 7.12 -14.73 -0.14
CA ALA A 50 5.97 -15.53 0.26
C ALA A 50 6.07 -16.95 -0.29
N THR A 51 6.16 -17.92 0.60
CA THR A 51 6.02 -19.36 0.26
C THR A 51 4.76 -19.91 0.91
N LEU A 52 4.19 -20.97 0.31
CA LEU A 52 3.02 -21.65 0.86
C LEU A 52 3.19 -21.99 2.35
N GLU A 53 4.37 -22.52 2.71
CA GLU A 53 4.69 -22.88 4.08
C GLU A 53 4.59 -21.70 5.05
N ARG A 54 5.09 -20.53 4.63
CA ARG A 54 5.12 -19.33 5.48
C ARG A 54 3.75 -18.66 5.60
N VAL A 55 3.02 -18.54 4.48
CA VAL A 55 1.80 -17.72 4.49
C VAL A 55 0.54 -18.49 4.85
N LYS A 56 0.45 -19.81 4.57
CA LYS A 56 -0.74 -20.59 4.84
C LYS A 56 -1.18 -20.56 6.32
N PRO A 57 -0.30 -20.75 7.31
CA PRO A 57 -0.70 -20.68 8.73
C PRO A 57 -1.27 -19.31 9.12
N LEU A 58 -0.72 -18.22 8.53
CA LEU A 58 -1.16 -16.84 8.80
C LEU A 58 -2.56 -16.60 8.24
N TYR A 59 -2.84 -17.08 7.02
CA TYR A 59 -4.15 -16.94 6.39
C TYR A 59 -5.23 -17.81 7.02
N GLU A 60 -4.86 -18.99 7.53
CA GLU A 60 -5.76 -19.80 8.36
C GLU A 60 -6.13 -19.07 9.67
N LEU A 61 -5.17 -18.36 10.27
CA LEU A 61 -5.42 -17.54 11.46
C LEU A 61 -6.34 -16.35 11.13
N LEU A 62 -6.06 -15.61 10.05
CA LEU A 62 -6.91 -14.51 9.58
C LEU A 62 -8.35 -14.98 9.34
N HIS A 63 -8.51 -16.11 8.65
CA HIS A 63 -9.83 -16.69 8.39
C HIS A 63 -10.57 -17.08 9.68
N ARG A 64 -9.86 -17.67 10.64
CA ARG A 64 -10.42 -18.07 11.96
C ARG A 64 -10.98 -16.89 12.74
N TYR A 65 -10.29 -15.74 12.70
CA TYR A 65 -10.75 -14.50 13.33
C TYR A 65 -11.73 -13.67 12.48
N GLY A 66 -12.17 -14.20 11.34
CA GLY A 66 -13.19 -13.55 10.51
C GLY A 66 -12.65 -12.46 9.56
N PHE A 67 -11.34 -12.32 9.42
CA PHE A 67 -10.76 -11.36 8.48
C PHE A 67 -10.88 -11.83 7.03
N ARG A 68 -11.13 -10.87 6.15
CA ARG A 68 -11.00 -10.99 4.71
C ARG A 68 -10.11 -9.85 4.25
N THR A 69 -8.96 -10.20 3.69
CA THR A 69 -7.90 -9.24 3.38
C THR A 69 -7.47 -9.39 1.92
N THR A 70 -6.51 -8.60 1.48
CA THR A 70 -5.98 -8.60 0.13
C THR A 70 -4.59 -9.25 0.13
N LYS A 71 -4.44 -10.34 -0.63
CA LYS A 71 -3.17 -11.02 -0.89
C LYS A 71 -2.68 -10.64 -2.28
N THR A 72 -1.49 -10.06 -2.40
CA THR A 72 -0.86 -9.93 -3.71
C THR A 72 -0.16 -11.22 -4.10
N VAL A 73 -0.04 -11.47 -5.39
CA VAL A 73 0.63 -12.65 -5.95
C VAL A 73 1.55 -12.28 -7.11
N TRP A 74 2.55 -13.10 -7.35
CA TRP A 74 3.19 -13.22 -8.65
C TRP A 74 2.53 -14.31 -9.46
N VAL A 75 2.43 -14.07 -10.76
CA VAL A 75 1.84 -15.04 -11.71
C VAL A 75 2.91 -15.95 -12.26
N LEU A 76 4.03 -15.36 -12.73
CA LEU A 76 5.15 -16.03 -13.39
C LEU A 76 6.33 -16.19 -12.43
N GLU A 77 7.15 -17.19 -12.68
CA GLU A 77 8.40 -17.37 -11.94
C GLU A 77 9.32 -16.16 -12.06
N SER A 78 10.10 -15.92 -11.00
CA SER A 78 11.08 -14.84 -10.97
C SER A 78 12.17 -15.06 -12.03
N ASN A 79 12.51 -14.00 -12.77
CA ASN A 79 13.66 -13.98 -13.67
C ASN A 79 14.94 -13.46 -12.99
N GLU A 80 14.84 -13.01 -11.73
CA GLU A 80 15.95 -12.51 -10.90
C GLU A 80 15.94 -13.15 -9.50
N PRO A 81 15.94 -14.50 -9.35
CA PRO A 81 15.76 -15.17 -8.07
C PRO A 81 16.96 -15.04 -7.11
N SER A 82 18.08 -14.49 -7.58
CA SER A 82 19.25 -14.19 -6.74
C SER A 82 18.98 -13.03 -5.77
N HIS A 83 18.06 -12.11 -6.12
CA HIS A 83 17.62 -11.01 -5.26
C HIS A 83 16.57 -11.51 -4.26
N PRO A 84 16.83 -11.48 -2.92
CA PRO A 84 15.93 -12.11 -1.94
C PRO A 84 14.46 -11.67 -2.01
N PRO A 85 14.11 -10.38 -2.18
CA PRO A 85 12.72 -9.96 -2.34
C PRO A 85 12.00 -10.60 -3.52
N ASN A 86 12.71 -10.97 -4.60
CA ASN A 86 12.14 -11.60 -5.79
C ASN A 86 11.86 -13.11 -5.62
N ARG A 87 12.09 -13.66 -4.41
CA ARG A 87 11.81 -15.07 -4.10
C ARG A 87 10.40 -15.22 -3.56
N GLY A 88 9.78 -16.33 -3.88
CA GLY A 88 8.45 -16.70 -3.40
C GLY A 88 7.78 -17.65 -4.37
N ASP A 89 6.72 -18.28 -3.92
CA ASP A 89 5.89 -19.14 -4.77
C ASP A 89 5.01 -18.28 -5.68
N THR A 90 4.63 -18.84 -6.82
CA THR A 90 3.87 -18.14 -7.86
C THR A 90 2.61 -18.92 -8.24
N LEU A 91 1.75 -18.35 -9.06
CA LEU A 91 0.57 -19.07 -9.57
C LEU A 91 0.95 -20.23 -10.51
N GLN A 92 2.21 -20.35 -10.94
CA GLN A 92 2.70 -21.50 -11.71
C GLN A 92 2.99 -22.71 -10.81
N ASP A 93 3.24 -22.53 -9.52
CA ASP A 93 3.31 -23.61 -8.55
C ASP A 93 1.89 -24.18 -8.27
N PRO A 94 1.63 -25.47 -8.55
CA PRO A 94 0.31 -26.05 -8.38
C PRO A 94 -0.23 -26.01 -6.94
N ALA A 95 0.66 -26.21 -5.94
CA ALA A 95 0.27 -26.23 -4.54
C ALA A 95 -0.07 -24.82 -4.04
N TYR A 96 0.75 -23.83 -4.38
CA TYR A 96 0.48 -22.43 -4.06
C TYR A 96 -0.76 -21.91 -4.80
N ARG A 97 -0.92 -22.21 -6.09
CA ARG A 97 -2.12 -21.87 -6.86
C ARG A 97 -3.39 -22.45 -6.24
N ALA A 98 -3.36 -23.72 -5.80
CA ALA A 98 -4.51 -24.31 -5.12
C ALA A 98 -4.86 -23.58 -3.83
N PHE A 99 -3.87 -23.17 -3.04
CA PHE A 99 -4.06 -22.35 -1.85
C PHE A 99 -4.65 -20.97 -2.18
N ILE A 100 -4.15 -20.28 -3.21
CA ILE A 100 -4.67 -18.97 -3.62
C ILE A 100 -6.13 -19.07 -4.10
N LEU A 101 -6.48 -20.12 -4.85
CA LEU A 101 -7.86 -20.38 -5.26
C LEU A 101 -8.78 -20.67 -4.07
N ASP A 102 -8.28 -21.36 -3.03
CA ASP A 102 -9.00 -21.58 -1.79
C ASP A 102 -9.21 -20.26 -1.02
N LEU A 103 -8.19 -19.41 -0.92
CA LEU A 103 -8.35 -18.07 -0.32
C LEU A 103 -9.42 -17.26 -1.04
N LYS A 104 -9.43 -17.26 -2.37
CA LYS A 104 -10.47 -16.57 -3.15
C LYS A 104 -11.86 -17.10 -2.83
N LYS A 105 -12.05 -18.41 -2.75
CA LYS A 105 -13.34 -19.02 -2.36
C LYS A 105 -13.80 -18.61 -0.96
N ARG A 106 -12.85 -18.38 -0.04
CA ARG A 106 -13.11 -17.90 1.32
C ARG A 106 -13.35 -16.41 1.40
N GLY A 107 -13.34 -15.68 0.27
CA GLY A 107 -13.62 -14.24 0.18
C GLY A 107 -12.42 -13.34 0.40
N PHE A 108 -11.20 -13.86 0.36
CA PHE A 108 -10.00 -13.01 0.27
C PHE A 108 -9.85 -12.45 -1.14
N GLU A 109 -9.38 -11.23 -1.26
CA GLU A 109 -9.03 -10.62 -2.54
C GLU A 109 -7.63 -11.08 -2.97
N ILE A 110 -7.51 -11.41 -4.27
CA ILE A 110 -6.22 -11.68 -4.88
C ILE A 110 -5.85 -10.51 -5.78
N ALA A 111 -4.71 -9.90 -5.50
CA ALA A 111 -4.18 -8.70 -6.15
C ALA A 111 -2.84 -8.97 -6.85
N LEU A 112 -2.34 -8.03 -7.62
CA LEU A 112 -1.12 -8.16 -8.40
C LEU A 112 0.06 -7.41 -7.76
N HIS A 113 1.23 -8.05 -7.69
CA HIS A 113 2.51 -7.40 -7.30
C HIS A 113 3.51 -7.42 -8.47
N GLY A 114 3.14 -6.82 -9.62
CA GLY A 114 3.77 -7.15 -10.88
C GLY A 114 3.44 -8.59 -11.31
N VAL A 115 3.86 -8.98 -12.50
CA VAL A 115 3.59 -10.35 -12.95
C VAL A 115 4.63 -11.35 -12.45
N ARG A 116 5.80 -10.88 -11.99
CA ARG A 116 6.88 -11.69 -11.39
C ARG A 116 7.78 -10.86 -10.48
N GLY A 117 8.58 -11.54 -9.67
CA GLY A 117 9.75 -10.95 -9.02
C GLY A 117 10.86 -10.72 -10.06
N GLY A 118 11.29 -9.45 -10.22
CA GLY A 118 12.17 -9.00 -11.29
C GLY A 118 11.43 -8.33 -12.44
N SER A 119 12.16 -7.57 -13.24
CA SER A 119 11.60 -6.70 -14.29
C SER A 119 10.98 -7.48 -15.43
N SER A 120 9.80 -7.08 -15.88
CA SER A 120 9.06 -7.69 -16.98
C SER A 120 9.05 -6.80 -18.22
N GLN A 121 9.10 -7.41 -19.39
CA GLN A 121 8.79 -6.73 -20.65
C GLN A 121 7.27 -6.76 -20.91
N ARG A 122 6.80 -5.90 -21.81
CA ARG A 122 5.37 -5.78 -22.13
C ARG A 122 4.72 -7.14 -22.47
N GLN A 123 5.40 -8.00 -23.22
CA GLN A 123 4.82 -9.31 -23.57
C GLN A 123 4.65 -10.21 -22.35
N ASP A 124 5.63 -10.24 -21.43
CA ASP A 124 5.51 -10.98 -20.16
C ASP A 124 4.30 -10.50 -19.36
N ILE A 125 4.08 -9.16 -19.33
CA ILE A 125 2.97 -8.56 -18.60
C ILE A 125 1.63 -8.96 -19.22
N ILE A 126 1.52 -8.93 -20.56
CA ILE A 126 0.31 -9.35 -21.27
C ILE A 126 0.00 -10.82 -20.96
N ASP A 127 1.01 -11.68 -21.02
CA ASP A 127 0.86 -13.13 -20.80
C ASP A 127 0.54 -13.40 -19.32
N GLY A 128 1.22 -12.74 -18.39
CA GLY A 128 0.93 -12.85 -16.96
C GLY A 128 -0.49 -12.36 -16.60
N LEU A 129 -0.96 -11.23 -17.16
CA LEU A 129 -2.33 -10.77 -16.93
C LEU A 129 -3.38 -11.73 -17.51
N LYS A 130 -3.14 -12.33 -18.68
CA LYS A 130 -4.01 -13.36 -19.24
C LYS A 130 -4.04 -14.62 -18.38
N GLU A 131 -2.88 -15.06 -17.88
CA GLU A 131 -2.77 -16.22 -17.00
C GLU A 131 -3.48 -15.93 -15.66
N PHE A 132 -3.26 -14.75 -15.05
CA PHE A 132 -3.99 -14.31 -13.86
C PHE A 132 -5.51 -14.42 -14.06
N ASN A 133 -6.02 -13.82 -15.14
CA ASN A 133 -7.45 -13.88 -15.47
C ASN A 133 -7.93 -15.30 -15.75
N GLY A 134 -7.14 -16.10 -16.44
CA GLY A 134 -7.45 -17.51 -16.73
C GLY A 134 -7.58 -18.38 -15.48
N ILE A 135 -6.69 -18.15 -14.49
CA ILE A 135 -6.70 -18.88 -13.22
C ILE A 135 -7.78 -18.36 -12.26
N LEU A 136 -7.93 -17.05 -12.15
CA LEU A 136 -8.78 -16.42 -11.14
C LEU A 136 -10.16 -16.02 -11.67
N GLY A 137 -10.38 -16.03 -12.98
CA GLY A 137 -11.64 -15.68 -13.62
C GLY A 137 -11.94 -14.17 -13.68
N GLU A 138 -10.99 -13.33 -13.28
CA GLU A 138 -11.07 -11.87 -13.31
C GLU A 138 -9.67 -11.23 -13.36
N TYR A 139 -9.58 -9.98 -13.85
CA TYR A 139 -8.36 -9.18 -13.76
C TYR A 139 -8.17 -8.61 -12.34
N PRO A 140 -6.90 -8.29 -11.94
CA PRO A 140 -6.64 -7.75 -10.61
C PRO A 140 -7.24 -6.36 -10.45
N LYS A 141 -8.00 -6.14 -9.36
CA LYS A 141 -8.51 -4.79 -9.05
C LYS A 141 -7.43 -3.90 -8.45
N ILE A 142 -6.48 -4.48 -7.72
CA ILE A 142 -5.38 -3.79 -7.05
C ILE A 142 -4.05 -4.23 -7.67
N HIS A 143 -3.16 -3.26 -7.87
CA HIS A 143 -1.75 -3.46 -8.19
C HIS A 143 -0.87 -2.74 -7.17
N ILE A 144 0.16 -3.45 -6.70
CA ILE A 144 1.25 -2.91 -5.88
C ILE A 144 2.52 -2.96 -6.72
N ASN A 145 3.25 -1.84 -6.81
CA ASN A 145 4.55 -1.81 -7.48
C ASN A 145 5.59 -2.58 -6.67
N HIS A 146 6.34 -3.48 -7.30
CA HIS A 146 7.49 -4.14 -6.66
C HIS A 146 8.72 -3.23 -6.72
N SER A 147 9.42 -3.03 -5.61
CA SER A 147 10.37 -1.95 -5.36
C SER A 147 11.41 -1.67 -6.46
N LEU A 148 11.95 -2.69 -7.14
CA LEU A 148 13.05 -2.55 -8.10
C LEU A 148 12.67 -2.86 -9.56
N ASN A 149 11.46 -3.30 -9.83
CA ASN A 149 11.04 -3.68 -11.17
C ASN A 149 10.95 -2.47 -12.10
N ARG A 150 11.62 -2.53 -13.24
CA ARG A 150 11.63 -1.45 -14.24
C ARG A 150 10.26 -1.18 -14.87
N ASP A 151 9.37 -2.14 -14.83
CA ASP A 151 7.99 -2.06 -15.29
C ASP A 151 7.03 -1.40 -14.28
N ASN A 152 7.50 -0.98 -13.12
CA ASN A 152 6.68 -0.20 -12.17
C ASN A 152 6.12 1.06 -12.82
N VAL A 153 4.85 1.37 -12.55
CA VAL A 153 4.18 2.56 -13.08
C VAL A 153 4.29 3.73 -12.12
N TYR A 154 4.76 4.88 -12.60
CA TYR A 154 4.93 6.11 -11.82
C TYR A 154 5.67 5.88 -10.50
N TRP A 155 6.82 5.22 -10.56
CA TRP A 155 7.65 4.89 -9.41
C TRP A 155 8.95 5.71 -9.40
N GLY A 156 9.71 5.68 -8.31
CA GLY A 156 10.93 6.45 -8.17
C GLY A 156 10.67 7.96 -8.23
N GLU A 157 11.36 8.66 -9.11
CA GLU A 157 11.19 10.11 -9.32
C GLU A 157 9.79 10.48 -9.83
N LEU A 158 9.16 9.62 -10.61
CA LEU A 158 7.83 9.87 -11.19
C LEU A 158 6.68 9.62 -10.20
N ARG A 159 6.97 9.14 -8.99
CA ARG A 159 6.02 9.03 -7.90
C ARG A 159 5.58 10.40 -7.38
N TRP A 160 6.46 11.40 -7.48
CA TRP A 160 6.27 12.75 -6.99
C TRP A 160 5.58 13.62 -8.05
N SER A 161 4.61 14.43 -7.62
CA SER A 161 3.97 15.47 -8.43
C SER A 161 4.63 16.84 -8.17
N PHE A 162 5.19 17.07 -6.96
CA PHE A 162 5.88 18.32 -6.65
C PHE A 162 7.29 18.32 -7.25
N ALA A 163 7.51 19.19 -8.24
CA ALA A 163 8.74 19.23 -9.02
C ALA A 163 10.05 19.30 -8.19
N PRO A 164 10.16 20.05 -7.07
CA PRO A 164 11.35 20.03 -6.23
C PRO A 164 11.66 18.67 -5.62
N PHE A 165 10.63 17.89 -5.22
CA PHE A 165 10.83 16.54 -4.68
C PHE A 165 11.18 15.55 -5.79
N GLN A 166 10.53 15.66 -6.93
CA GLN A 166 10.85 14.88 -8.12
C GLN A 166 12.32 15.07 -8.53
N TRP A 167 12.76 16.33 -8.63
CA TRP A 167 14.14 16.69 -8.96
C TRP A 167 15.12 16.19 -7.90
N GLY A 168 14.84 16.42 -6.62
CA GLY A 168 15.69 15.97 -5.51
C GLY A 168 15.85 14.44 -5.50
N TYR A 169 14.75 13.71 -5.68
CA TYR A 169 14.80 12.25 -5.79
C TYR A 169 15.57 11.79 -7.05
N GLY A 170 15.41 12.47 -8.17
CA GLY A 170 16.12 12.18 -9.41
C GLY A 170 17.65 12.29 -9.30
N LEU A 171 18.15 13.14 -8.38
CA LEU A 171 19.59 13.28 -8.11
C LEU A 171 20.17 12.10 -7.31
N ILE A 172 19.39 11.49 -6.42
CA ILE A 172 19.84 10.42 -5.54
C ILE A 172 19.35 9.03 -6.01
N GLY A 173 18.26 8.97 -6.75
CA GLY A 173 17.66 7.74 -7.25
C GLY A 173 18.51 7.08 -8.33
N LYS A 174 18.91 5.82 -8.10
CA LYS A 174 19.76 5.05 -9.04
C LYS A 174 18.94 4.27 -10.08
N HIS A 175 17.67 4.01 -9.78
CA HIS A 175 16.81 3.16 -10.60
C HIS A 175 15.83 4.00 -11.40
N LYS A 176 15.57 3.58 -12.63
CA LYS A 176 14.59 4.20 -13.53
C LYS A 176 13.45 3.21 -13.81
N PHE A 177 12.24 3.74 -13.87
CA PHE A 177 10.99 2.98 -13.98
C PHE A 177 10.23 3.43 -15.22
N PHE A 178 9.71 2.51 -15.99
CA PHE A 178 9.26 2.75 -17.36
C PHE A 178 7.84 2.22 -17.64
N GLY A 179 7.12 1.70 -16.64
CA GLY A 179 5.79 1.13 -16.86
C GLY A 179 4.78 2.09 -17.49
N GLN A 180 4.97 3.39 -17.32
CA GLN A 180 4.16 4.47 -17.92
C GLN A 180 4.76 5.05 -19.20
N ASP A 181 5.97 4.69 -19.61
CA ASP A 181 6.65 5.23 -20.78
C ASP A 181 6.34 4.41 -22.03
N SER A 182 5.49 4.97 -22.92
CA SER A 182 5.04 4.28 -24.14
C SER A 182 6.14 3.95 -25.14
N ALA A 183 7.33 4.53 -25.00
CA ALA A 183 8.50 4.21 -25.83
C ALA A 183 9.34 3.06 -25.25
N SER A 184 9.06 2.64 -24.03
CA SER A 184 9.82 1.57 -23.34
C SER A 184 9.30 0.18 -23.65
N ALA A 185 10.23 -0.80 -23.69
CA ALA A 185 9.87 -2.22 -23.73
C ALA A 185 9.14 -2.71 -22.47
N HIS A 186 9.17 -1.93 -21.38
CA HIS A 186 8.49 -2.20 -20.12
C HIS A 186 7.12 -1.52 -20.00
N PHE A 187 6.65 -0.85 -21.06
CA PHE A 187 5.39 -0.12 -21.04
C PHE A 187 4.18 -1.03 -20.88
N TRP A 188 3.31 -0.69 -19.93
CA TRP A 188 2.01 -1.32 -19.74
C TRP A 188 0.96 -0.41 -19.08
N GLY A 189 1.20 0.90 -19.08
CA GLY A 189 0.28 1.87 -18.50
C GLY A 189 -1.14 1.78 -19.07
N ASP A 190 -1.29 1.50 -20.36
CA ASP A 190 -2.58 1.25 -21.01
C ASP A 190 -3.32 0.03 -20.42
N LEU A 191 -2.58 -1.04 -20.11
CA LEU A 191 -3.13 -2.24 -19.47
C LEU A 191 -3.51 -1.98 -18.01
N VAL A 192 -2.70 -1.19 -17.27
CA VAL A 192 -3.09 -0.70 -15.94
C VAL A 192 -4.41 0.04 -16.02
N LYS A 193 -4.53 0.99 -16.96
CA LYS A 193 -5.75 1.77 -17.15
C LYS A 193 -6.97 0.92 -17.46
N GLN A 194 -6.78 -0.15 -18.22
CA GLN A 194 -7.84 -1.05 -18.66
C GLN A 194 -8.28 -2.03 -17.56
N HIS A 195 -7.32 -2.63 -16.82
CA HIS A 195 -7.56 -3.81 -16.00
C HIS A 195 -7.44 -3.56 -14.49
N VAL A 196 -6.66 -2.55 -14.07
CA VAL A 196 -6.41 -2.27 -12.65
C VAL A 196 -7.23 -1.06 -12.20
N ARG A 197 -7.95 -1.19 -11.09
CA ARG A 197 -8.73 -0.09 -10.56
C ARG A 197 -7.94 0.77 -9.59
N TYR A 198 -7.13 0.16 -8.75
CA TYR A 198 -6.40 0.81 -7.67
C TYR A 198 -4.91 0.49 -7.71
N VAL A 199 -4.07 1.52 -7.54
CA VAL A 199 -2.62 1.36 -7.38
C VAL A 199 -2.21 2.00 -6.06
N ASN A 200 -1.37 1.32 -5.27
CA ASN A 200 -0.82 1.90 -4.05
C ASN A 200 0.20 2.99 -4.39
N GLN A 201 0.13 4.12 -3.68
CA GLN A 201 1.10 5.19 -3.88
C GLN A 201 2.06 5.32 -2.70
N PHE A 202 1.58 5.76 -1.55
CA PHE A 202 2.38 6.08 -0.37
C PHE A 202 1.93 5.26 0.84
N THR A 203 2.88 4.99 1.73
CA THR A 203 2.65 4.30 2.99
C THR A 203 2.97 5.25 4.15
N TYR A 204 2.08 5.33 5.13
CA TYR A 204 2.15 6.29 6.24
C TYR A 204 2.16 5.57 7.59
N GLY A 205 2.77 6.19 8.60
CA GLY A 205 2.80 5.66 9.96
C GLY A 205 1.50 5.85 10.77
N ASP A 206 0.45 6.41 10.18
CA ASP A 206 -0.83 6.63 10.85
C ASP A 206 -1.80 5.48 10.62
N ILE A 207 -2.52 5.08 11.67
CA ILE A 207 -3.53 4.02 11.59
C ILE A 207 -4.80 4.46 10.86
N ASN A 208 -5.14 5.76 10.89
CA ASN A 208 -6.33 6.29 10.26
C ASN A 208 -6.00 7.03 8.96
N LEU A 209 -6.13 6.33 7.84
CA LEU A 209 -5.81 6.88 6.52
C LEU A 209 -6.76 7.99 6.07
N LEU A 210 -7.98 8.09 6.63
CA LEU A 210 -8.90 9.20 6.32
C LEU A 210 -8.43 10.54 6.91
N THR A 211 -7.62 10.53 7.98
CA THR A 211 -6.98 11.75 8.51
C THR A 211 -5.80 12.20 7.65
N ILE A 212 -5.15 11.23 6.99
CA ILE A 212 -4.09 11.51 6.02
C ILE A 212 -4.68 12.03 4.72
N ASN A 213 -5.65 11.32 4.17
CA ASN A 213 -6.31 11.68 2.91
C ASN A 213 -7.81 11.35 2.94
N PRO A 214 -8.69 12.31 3.27
CA PRO A 214 -10.15 12.11 3.25
C PRO A 214 -10.70 11.81 1.84
N SER A 215 -9.98 12.19 0.79
CA SER A 215 -10.36 11.95 -0.61
C SER A 215 -10.01 10.55 -1.12
N MET A 216 -9.39 9.69 -0.27
CA MET A 216 -9.04 8.34 -0.71
C MET A 216 -10.29 7.51 -1.10
N PRO A 217 -10.19 6.69 -2.17
CA PRO A 217 -9.13 6.65 -3.17
C PRO A 217 -9.19 7.90 -4.07
N TYR A 218 -8.06 8.32 -4.64
CA TYR A 218 -7.91 9.62 -5.31
C TYR A 218 -7.27 9.50 -6.69
N ARG A 219 -7.34 10.58 -7.47
CA ARG A 219 -6.68 10.69 -8.79
C ARG A 219 -5.60 11.75 -8.77
N LEU A 220 -4.57 11.52 -9.59
CA LEU A 220 -3.52 12.48 -9.89
C LEU A 220 -3.57 12.80 -11.37
N SER A 221 -3.76 14.06 -11.72
CA SER A 221 -3.98 14.49 -13.11
C SER A 221 -2.75 14.28 -14.00
N ASP A 222 -1.56 14.30 -13.42
CA ASP A 222 -0.27 14.08 -14.08
C ASP A 222 0.05 12.57 -14.28
N LYS A 223 -0.81 11.65 -13.78
CA LYS A 223 -0.60 10.20 -13.84
C LYS A 223 -1.80 9.48 -14.50
N PRO A 224 -2.07 9.73 -15.79
CA PRO A 224 -3.31 9.34 -16.47
C PRO A 224 -3.54 7.83 -16.60
N TYR A 225 -2.49 7.01 -16.53
CA TYR A 225 -2.63 5.55 -16.66
C TYR A 225 -3.17 4.86 -15.40
N VAL A 226 -3.17 5.53 -14.24
CA VAL A 226 -3.76 4.99 -13.02
C VAL A 226 -5.19 5.51 -12.85
N ASN A 227 -6.14 4.60 -12.60
CA ASN A 227 -7.53 4.98 -12.39
C ASN A 227 -7.73 5.68 -11.05
N TYR A 228 -7.24 5.04 -9.98
CA TYR A 228 -7.26 5.59 -8.62
C TYR A 228 -6.03 5.16 -7.85
N TRP A 229 -5.51 6.07 -7.07
CA TRP A 229 -4.45 5.83 -6.10
C TRP A 229 -5.05 5.61 -4.71
N PHE A 230 -4.36 4.86 -3.88
CA PHE A 230 -4.72 4.73 -2.48
C PHE A 230 -3.48 4.67 -1.58
N PRO A 231 -3.57 5.23 -0.35
CA PRO A 231 -2.54 5.13 0.66
C PRO A 231 -2.66 3.84 1.45
N THR A 232 -1.57 3.43 2.10
CA THR A 232 -1.56 2.35 3.09
C THR A 232 -0.97 2.83 4.41
N ALA A 233 -1.31 2.12 5.48
CA ALA A 233 -0.68 2.26 6.79
C ALA A 233 0.50 1.28 6.89
N ASP A 234 1.55 1.67 7.59
CA ASP A 234 2.83 1.00 7.58
C ASP A 234 2.96 -0.08 8.65
N GLY A 235 2.83 -1.32 8.25
CA GLY A 235 3.04 -2.53 9.04
C GLY A 235 4.03 -3.49 8.39
N ASP A 236 5.08 -2.96 7.74
CA ASP A 236 6.07 -3.65 6.92
C ASP A 236 6.49 -5.03 7.45
N ASN A 237 6.82 -5.11 8.73
CA ASN A 237 7.15 -6.34 9.44
C ASN A 237 6.37 -6.43 10.75
N LEU A 238 6.56 -7.50 11.51
CA LEU A 238 5.80 -7.73 12.75
C LEU A 238 5.96 -6.60 13.77
N ASP A 239 7.14 -6.00 13.91
CA ASP A 239 7.37 -4.94 14.91
C ASP A 239 6.61 -3.67 14.55
N TRP A 240 6.64 -3.25 13.28
CA TRP A 240 5.86 -2.11 12.81
C TRP A 240 4.35 -2.40 12.79
N PHE A 241 3.96 -3.62 12.45
CA PHE A 241 2.57 -4.07 12.52
C PHE A 241 2.03 -4.02 13.96
N ASP A 242 2.82 -4.51 14.92
CA ASP A 242 2.47 -4.51 16.34
C ASP A 242 2.38 -3.09 16.90
N GLU A 243 3.33 -2.22 16.53
CA GLU A 243 3.32 -0.80 16.90
C GLU A 243 2.12 -0.04 16.31
N LEU A 244 1.81 -0.26 15.02
CA LEU A 244 0.66 0.36 14.35
C LEU A 244 -0.66 -0.04 15.01
N LEU A 245 -0.82 -1.33 15.37
CA LEU A 245 -2.05 -1.89 15.92
C LEU A 245 -2.06 -1.96 17.46
N ARG A 246 -1.31 -1.09 18.14
CA ARG A 246 -1.42 -0.95 19.60
C ARG A 246 -2.86 -0.63 20.02
N PRO A 247 -3.31 -1.08 21.22
CA PRO A 247 -4.66 -0.83 21.70
C PRO A 247 -5.07 0.64 21.59
N GLU A 248 -4.17 1.57 21.94
CA GLU A 248 -4.44 3.02 21.90
C GLU A 248 -4.72 3.52 20.48
N ASN A 249 -4.01 2.99 19.48
CA ASN A 249 -4.22 3.31 18.08
C ASN A 249 -5.55 2.72 17.57
N LEU A 250 -5.87 1.48 17.96
CA LEU A 250 -7.14 0.84 17.63
C LEU A 250 -8.33 1.59 18.28
N ASP A 251 -8.20 2.02 19.54
CA ASP A 251 -9.18 2.84 20.24
C ASP A 251 -9.41 4.18 19.50
N ARG A 252 -8.32 4.78 19.01
CA ARG A 252 -8.39 6.00 18.21
C ARG A 252 -9.11 5.75 16.89
N LEU A 253 -8.72 4.69 16.15
CA LEU A 253 -9.35 4.34 14.87
C LEU A 253 -10.86 4.13 15.02
N GLU A 254 -11.28 3.37 16.04
CA GLU A 254 -12.70 3.12 16.32
C GLU A 254 -13.45 4.38 16.75
N ARG A 255 -12.85 5.22 17.59
CA ARG A 255 -13.46 6.49 18.03
C ARG A 255 -13.61 7.48 16.87
N GLU A 256 -12.64 7.59 16.00
CA GLU A 256 -12.63 8.53 14.87
C GLU A 256 -13.49 8.03 13.68
N GLY A 257 -13.82 6.75 13.62
CA GLY A 257 -14.56 6.18 12.50
C GLY A 257 -13.72 6.12 11.23
N GLY A 258 -12.49 5.62 11.34
CA GLY A 258 -11.48 5.67 10.29
C GLY A 258 -11.37 4.45 9.39
N VAL A 259 -10.37 4.48 8.52
CA VAL A 259 -9.97 3.37 7.63
C VAL A 259 -8.50 3.07 7.82
N CYS A 260 -8.17 1.79 8.01
CA CYS A 260 -6.81 1.29 8.05
C CYS A 260 -6.62 0.19 6.98
N LEU A 261 -5.75 0.44 6.02
CA LEU A 261 -5.29 -0.54 5.04
C LEU A 261 -3.81 -0.80 5.32
N VAL A 262 -3.49 -1.86 6.06
CA VAL A 262 -2.11 -2.14 6.51
C VAL A 262 -1.33 -2.80 5.39
N TYR A 263 -0.22 -2.19 4.97
CA TYR A 263 0.75 -2.80 4.07
C TYR A 263 1.76 -3.61 4.88
N THR A 264 2.02 -4.86 4.49
CA THR A 264 2.91 -5.76 5.21
C THR A 264 3.50 -6.84 4.31
N HIS A 265 4.59 -7.52 4.77
CA HIS A 265 5.25 -8.63 4.10
C HIS A 265 5.16 -9.90 4.96
N MET A 266 4.02 -10.57 4.94
CA MET A 266 3.84 -11.80 5.74
C MET A 266 4.82 -12.92 5.30
N GLY A 267 5.20 -12.94 4.01
CA GLY A 267 6.17 -13.88 3.45
C GLY A 267 7.61 -13.71 3.96
N ALA A 268 7.97 -12.54 4.49
CA ALA A 268 9.33 -12.26 4.99
C ALA A 268 9.72 -13.06 6.24
N GLY A 269 8.77 -13.76 6.88
CA GLY A 269 9.04 -14.69 7.97
C GLY A 269 8.96 -14.11 9.38
N SER A 270 8.93 -12.78 9.57
CA SER A 270 8.81 -12.16 10.90
C SER A 270 7.49 -12.46 11.61
N PHE A 271 6.43 -12.74 10.83
CA PHE A 271 5.11 -13.10 11.35
C PHE A 271 4.96 -14.57 11.79
N ASN A 272 6.00 -15.37 11.56
CA ASN A 272 6.03 -16.79 11.94
C ASN A 272 7.00 -17.04 13.11
N LYS A 273 6.65 -18.03 13.94
CA LYS A 273 7.51 -18.58 14.97
C LYS A 273 7.23 -20.07 15.10
N ASP A 274 8.28 -20.89 15.13
CA ASP A 274 8.20 -22.34 15.32
C ASP A 274 7.23 -23.04 14.34
N GLY A 275 7.20 -22.60 13.07
CA GLY A 275 6.33 -23.14 12.01
C GLY A 275 4.86 -22.71 12.04
N GLY A 276 4.49 -21.81 12.96
CA GLY A 276 3.14 -21.24 13.07
C GLY A 276 3.13 -19.70 13.14
N PRO A 277 1.94 -19.09 13.32
CA PRO A 277 1.83 -17.67 13.53
C PRO A 277 2.57 -17.21 14.80
N HIS A 278 3.24 -16.06 14.72
CA HIS A 278 3.89 -15.47 15.88
C HIS A 278 2.83 -15.05 16.93
N PRO A 279 3.02 -15.34 18.24
CA PRO A 279 2.02 -15.04 19.28
C PRO A 279 1.62 -13.55 19.34
N ARG A 280 2.53 -12.62 19.08
CA ARG A 280 2.22 -11.18 19.02
C ARG A 280 1.25 -10.87 17.90
N PHE A 281 1.45 -11.46 16.70
CA PHE A 281 0.53 -11.30 15.56
C PHE A 281 -0.88 -11.81 15.92
N GLU A 282 -0.97 -13.02 16.50
CA GLU A 282 -2.25 -13.57 16.95
C GLU A 282 -2.93 -12.69 18.01
N ALA A 283 -2.17 -12.18 18.98
CA ALA A 283 -2.70 -11.28 20.01
C ALA A 283 -3.31 -10.01 19.44
N ARG A 284 -2.66 -9.38 18.43
CA ARG A 284 -3.19 -8.19 17.75
C ARG A 284 -4.44 -8.50 16.93
N LEU A 285 -4.45 -9.63 16.22
CA LEU A 285 -5.65 -10.05 15.48
C LEU A 285 -6.83 -10.33 16.41
N LYS A 286 -6.57 -10.94 17.57
CA LYS A 286 -7.61 -11.21 18.57
C LYS A 286 -8.20 -9.92 19.15
N ASP A 287 -7.36 -8.95 19.51
CA ASP A 287 -7.82 -7.63 19.97
C ASP A 287 -8.66 -6.95 18.87
N LEU A 288 -8.12 -6.85 17.66
CA LEU A 288 -8.79 -6.23 16.53
C LEU A 288 -10.14 -6.91 16.20
N ALA A 289 -10.19 -8.24 16.21
CA ALA A 289 -11.42 -9.00 15.95
C ALA A 289 -12.52 -8.80 17.02
N SER A 290 -12.14 -8.39 18.24
CA SER A 290 -13.09 -8.09 19.33
C SER A 290 -13.78 -6.73 19.19
N ARG A 291 -13.30 -5.88 18.27
CA ARG A 291 -13.76 -4.51 18.06
C ARG A 291 -14.90 -4.44 17.02
N ASN A 292 -15.60 -3.31 17.00
CA ASN A 292 -16.70 -3.10 16.06
C ASN A 292 -16.19 -2.65 14.68
N GLY A 293 -15.31 -3.44 14.05
CA GLY A 293 -14.73 -3.19 12.73
C GLY A 293 -15.45 -3.89 11.58
N TRP A 294 -15.32 -3.33 10.39
CA TRP A 294 -15.64 -3.96 9.12
C TRP A 294 -14.35 -4.49 8.49
N PHE A 295 -14.21 -5.82 8.47
CA PHE A 295 -13.02 -6.53 7.99
C PHE A 295 -13.28 -7.07 6.59
N ALA A 296 -12.86 -6.33 5.57
CA ALA A 296 -13.12 -6.61 4.18
C ALA A 296 -11.86 -6.47 3.32
N PRO A 297 -11.84 -7.03 2.09
CA PRO A 297 -10.79 -6.76 1.10
C PRO A 297 -10.58 -5.27 0.84
N ALA A 298 -9.35 -4.88 0.55
CA ALA A 298 -9.02 -3.47 0.34
C ALA A 298 -9.81 -2.84 -0.81
N SER A 299 -9.99 -3.55 -1.93
CA SER A 299 -10.79 -3.00 -3.03
C SER A 299 -12.25 -2.82 -2.67
N GLU A 300 -12.84 -3.66 -1.82
CA GLU A 300 -14.21 -3.53 -1.35
C GLU A 300 -14.38 -2.27 -0.49
N ILE A 301 -13.43 -2.04 0.42
CA ILE A 301 -13.40 -0.81 1.24
C ILE A 301 -13.24 0.43 0.35
N LEU A 302 -12.32 0.38 -0.62
CA LEU A 302 -12.08 1.50 -1.55
C LEU A 302 -13.29 1.76 -2.48
N ASP A 303 -13.95 0.71 -2.98
CA ASP A 303 -15.18 0.83 -3.76
C ASP A 303 -16.29 1.48 -2.91
N TYR A 304 -16.46 1.04 -1.66
CA TYR A 304 -17.43 1.61 -0.73
C TYR A 304 -17.18 3.10 -0.44
N LEU A 305 -15.92 3.48 -0.23
CA LEU A 305 -15.54 4.88 0.01
C LEU A 305 -15.90 5.79 -1.17
N ARG A 306 -15.82 5.29 -2.40
CA ARG A 306 -16.17 6.04 -3.62
C ARG A 306 -17.68 6.29 -3.74
N GLU A 307 -18.48 5.43 -3.15
CA GLU A 307 -19.95 5.55 -3.19
C GLU A 307 -20.50 6.47 -2.09
N GLN A 308 -19.64 6.88 -1.14
CA GLN A 308 -20.08 7.75 -0.04
C GLN A 308 -20.34 9.19 -0.50
N PRO A 309 -21.35 9.85 0.05
CA PRO A 309 -21.60 11.26 -0.22
C PRO A 309 -20.38 12.15 0.04
N GLY A 310 -20.16 13.13 -0.82
CA GLY A 310 -19.06 14.08 -0.69
C GLY A 310 -17.68 13.55 -1.10
N TRP A 311 -17.59 12.33 -1.63
CA TRP A 311 -16.33 11.87 -2.19
C TRP A 311 -15.96 12.64 -3.45
N THR A 312 -14.74 13.17 -3.46
CA THR A 312 -14.15 13.88 -4.59
C THR A 312 -12.75 13.32 -4.81
N PRO A 313 -12.51 12.67 -5.98
CA PRO A 313 -11.24 11.97 -6.20
C PRO A 313 -10.08 12.90 -6.57
N ASP A 314 -10.36 14.08 -7.11
CA ASP A 314 -9.32 14.94 -7.65
C ASP A 314 -8.73 15.81 -6.53
N LEU A 315 -7.45 15.60 -6.26
CA LEU A 315 -6.73 16.37 -5.26
C LEU A 315 -6.37 17.76 -5.81
N SER A 316 -6.41 18.76 -4.95
CA SER A 316 -5.78 20.03 -5.20
C SER A 316 -4.24 19.89 -5.11
N PHE A 317 -3.51 20.77 -5.79
CA PHE A 317 -2.04 20.82 -5.69
C PHE A 317 -1.53 20.87 -4.25
N ARG A 318 -2.24 21.60 -3.36
CA ARG A 318 -1.90 21.67 -1.94
C ARG A 318 -2.00 20.30 -1.26
N GLU A 319 -3.05 19.54 -1.56
CA GLU A 319 -3.26 18.20 -0.98
C GLU A 319 -2.21 17.22 -1.51
N GLU A 320 -1.88 17.25 -2.79
CA GLU A 320 -0.80 16.43 -3.36
C GLU A 320 0.52 16.70 -2.65
N VAL A 321 0.95 17.96 -2.54
CA VAL A 321 2.19 18.34 -1.85
C VAL A 321 2.14 17.96 -0.36
N ARG A 322 1.00 18.11 0.29
CA ARG A 322 0.82 17.66 1.69
C ARG A 322 1.08 16.17 1.85
N LEU A 323 0.52 15.34 0.99
CA LEU A 323 0.73 13.89 1.04
C LEU A 323 2.21 13.53 0.86
N GLU A 324 2.89 14.20 -0.06
CA GLU A 324 4.32 14.01 -0.30
C GLU A 324 5.17 14.42 0.90
N ILE A 325 4.87 15.57 1.53
CA ILE A 325 5.57 16.01 2.75
C ILE A 325 5.37 15.00 3.89
N LEU A 326 4.13 14.53 4.10
CA LEU A 326 3.84 13.53 5.14
C LEU A 326 4.56 12.20 4.89
N PHE A 327 4.65 11.78 3.63
CA PHE A 327 5.41 10.59 3.26
C PHE A 327 6.91 10.76 3.52
N LEU A 328 7.51 11.89 3.12
CA LEU A 328 8.93 12.20 3.42
C LEU A 328 9.18 12.23 4.92
N TRP A 329 8.29 12.85 5.68
CA TRP A 329 8.40 12.90 7.13
C TRP A 329 8.38 11.49 7.75
N ASN A 330 7.45 10.65 7.31
CA ASN A 330 7.39 9.24 7.74
C ASN A 330 8.69 8.48 7.39
N ALA A 331 9.21 8.65 6.17
CA ALA A 331 10.46 8.02 5.73
C ALA A 331 11.67 8.47 6.55
N ILE A 332 11.75 9.78 6.91
CA ILE A 332 12.80 10.32 7.76
C ILE A 332 12.69 9.73 9.17
N LEU A 333 11.52 9.72 9.77
CA LEU A 333 11.31 9.16 11.10
C LEU A 333 11.69 7.68 11.16
N ARG A 334 11.30 6.89 10.16
CA ARG A 334 11.67 5.48 10.06
C ARG A 334 13.17 5.26 9.84
N GLY A 335 13.82 6.12 9.08
CA GLY A 335 15.28 6.08 8.88
C GLY A 335 16.08 6.51 10.11
N LEU A 336 15.50 7.33 10.98
CA LEU A 336 16.16 7.83 12.21
C LEU A 336 15.83 7.00 13.45
N LEU A 337 14.68 6.31 13.46
CA LEU A 337 14.27 5.48 14.58
C LEU A 337 14.56 4.02 14.26
N PRO A 338 15.22 3.26 15.14
CA PRO A 338 15.27 1.81 15.02
C PRO A 338 13.86 1.25 15.07
N ALA A 339 13.66 0.09 14.42
CA ALA A 339 12.39 -0.63 14.59
C ALA A 339 12.08 -0.81 16.07
N PRO A 340 10.83 -0.64 16.53
CA PRO A 340 10.50 -0.79 17.92
C PRO A 340 10.88 -2.19 18.40
N ILE A 341 11.68 -2.25 19.46
CA ILE A 341 12.06 -3.51 20.11
C ILE A 341 11.00 -3.79 21.17
N HIS A 342 10.07 -4.68 20.87
CA HIS A 342 9.14 -5.20 21.85
C HIS A 342 9.76 -6.46 22.49
N SER A 343 10.16 -6.35 23.75
CA SER A 343 10.63 -7.46 24.58
C SER A 343 9.53 -8.45 24.89
#